data_ade8b43f475031822b9e2c11a5a2c10f
#
_entry.id   ade8b43f475031822b9e2c11a5a2c10f
#
_cell.length_a   1.000
_cell.length_b   1.000
_cell.length_c   1.000
_cell.angle_alpha   90.00
_cell.angle_beta   90.00
_cell.angle_gamma   90.00
#
_symmetry.space_group_name_H-M   'P 1'
#
loop_
_entity.id
_entity.type
_entity.pdbx_description
1 polymer ?
#
loop_
_entity_poly.entity_id
_entity_poly.type
_entity_poly.pdbx_seq_one_letter_code
_entity_poly.pdbx_strand_id
1 'polypeptide(L)'
;MLSNVRVKRPEGTKLFKRNNSKYVYHVISSTYIPAKKYNKDVKKCIGKLCDDDSTLMWPNENFELYYPGIITTTAILPELPALSDTLRVGTYTVLKHIAKQEGLTKILENVHGVKDANRLFDVMLYLITAQSAAFVHYEPFMRSHVMESCEIISDVTISKLLKEVVSEDNRYEMLRLWNKAHSCDAEKIYIGYDSTNFPCEGEISLAEFGAAKEDNSRPQINLAITVSQKDTTPLDYEVYPGSIVDMSECACMLQRMYDYGYRNVGFLFDRGYYTEPNFNYLDDMHFDFIMMAQEDTVFIRNLISELAEKLKNDTSLFIVNHDVSGITVKRSLYGKERFFHLYYDDVKASMSRRQLQSRIGTLKVNLDKLVNTRLRKNANLSDYASWFELEISEITEPKKIKKQSCRGTNKDGDDDIIIRMLTGYTLKQEVIKKQLDSYGFFCIVASKEEDCCTVLENYRGRDNIEKFFRSIKWGMDFKTPAVHSEEATEGKIHLMFLAGIMRNRLLQISRRIKVETKNRRSFTVPGIIDQLEMIECTRTPQNTYSRRYALTARQKIILNALGMSDQSIDNEITSFNLKMAGNTD
;
A
#
# COMPACT_ATOMS: atom_id res chain seq x y z
N MET A 1 -34.14 6.52 12.91
CA MET A 1 -34.64 7.69 13.67
C MET A 1 -34.56 8.86 12.76
N LEU A 2 -35.57 9.71 12.72
CA LEU A 2 -35.43 11.00 12.05
C LEU A 2 -34.46 11.83 12.88
N SER A 3 -33.18 11.78 12.53
CA SER A 3 -32.06 12.23 13.39
C SER A 3 -32.00 13.75 13.61
N ASN A 4 -32.87 14.53 12.96
CA ASN A 4 -32.76 15.98 12.88
C ASN A 4 -33.98 16.72 13.48
N VAL A 5 -34.93 16.02 14.10
CA VAL A 5 -36.13 16.64 14.65
C VAL A 5 -36.31 16.21 16.09
N ARG A 6 -36.36 17.19 17.03
CA ARG A 6 -36.79 16.94 18.40
C ARG A 6 -38.23 17.36 18.57
N VAL A 7 -39.05 16.49 19.13
CA VAL A 7 -40.45 16.75 19.39
C VAL A 7 -40.73 16.62 20.89
N LYS A 8 -41.73 17.33 21.39
CA LYS A 8 -42.21 17.13 22.75
C LYS A 8 -42.72 15.73 22.89
N ARG A 9 -42.32 15.01 23.92
CA ARG A 9 -42.80 13.68 24.20
C ARG A 9 -44.33 13.72 24.44
N PRO A 10 -45.12 12.93 23.64
CA PRO A 10 -46.58 12.90 23.83
C PRO A 10 -46.97 12.31 25.18
N GLU A 11 -48.02 12.89 25.78
CA GLU A 11 -48.59 12.36 27.03
C GLU A 11 -49.13 10.94 26.85
N GLY A 12 -49.14 10.14 27.90
CA GLY A 12 -49.59 8.76 27.84
C GLY A 12 -48.61 7.74 27.26
N THR A 13 -47.43 8.19 26.81
CA THR A 13 -46.40 7.28 26.30
C THR A 13 -45.61 6.61 27.43
N LYS A 14 -45.18 5.33 27.21
CA LYS A 14 -44.38 4.55 28.16
C LYS A 14 -42.87 4.60 27.78
N LEU A 15 -42.03 4.64 28.83
CA LEU A 15 -40.56 4.62 28.66
C LEU A 15 -40.03 3.21 28.95
N PHE A 16 -39.16 2.70 28.07
CA PHE A 16 -38.40 1.47 28.29
C PHE A 16 -36.91 1.70 28.12
N LYS A 17 -36.15 1.25 29.10
CA LYS A 17 -34.69 1.31 29.07
C LYS A 17 -34.16 0.11 28.28
N ARG A 18 -33.31 0.36 27.30
CA ARG A 18 -32.57 -0.67 26.57
C ARG A 18 -31.14 -0.19 26.43
N ASN A 19 -30.19 -0.95 26.96
CA ASN A 19 -28.81 -0.54 27.13
C ASN A 19 -28.75 0.79 27.94
N ASN A 20 -27.98 1.77 27.53
CA ASN A 20 -27.89 3.07 28.20
C ASN A 20 -28.93 4.11 27.75
N SER A 21 -29.89 3.76 26.89
CA SER A 21 -30.86 4.68 26.30
C SER A 21 -32.29 4.36 26.72
N LYS A 22 -33.15 5.39 26.81
CA LYS A 22 -34.58 5.27 27.08
C LYS A 22 -35.35 5.47 25.77
N TYR A 23 -36.21 4.52 25.44
CA TYR A 23 -37.05 4.55 24.25
C TYR A 23 -38.50 4.86 24.62
N VAL A 24 -39.19 5.63 23.78
CA VAL A 24 -40.57 6.06 23.95
C VAL A 24 -41.47 5.15 23.14
N TYR A 25 -42.53 4.62 23.78
CA TYR A 25 -43.48 3.71 23.17
C TYR A 25 -44.89 4.28 23.25
N HIS A 26 -45.60 4.26 22.14
CA HIS A 26 -47.04 4.42 22.07
C HIS A 26 -47.72 3.09 22.42
N VAL A 27 -48.74 3.11 23.30
CA VAL A 27 -49.53 1.93 23.66
C VAL A 27 -50.77 1.86 22.76
N ILE A 28 -50.82 0.86 21.91
CA ILE A 28 -51.91 0.65 20.95
C ILE A 28 -53.13 0.04 21.66
N SER A 29 -52.91 -0.93 22.49
CA SER A 29 -53.95 -1.57 23.31
C SER A 29 -53.37 -2.13 24.60
N SER A 30 -54.21 -2.24 25.65
CA SER A 30 -53.81 -2.80 26.94
C SER A 30 -54.89 -3.77 27.39
N THR A 31 -54.56 -5.06 27.53
CA THR A 31 -55.48 -6.11 27.95
C THR A 31 -55.06 -6.61 29.32
N TYR A 32 -55.98 -6.57 30.29
CA TYR A 32 -55.70 -7.11 31.61
C TYR A 32 -55.74 -8.64 31.59
N ILE A 33 -54.71 -9.29 32.10
CA ILE A 33 -54.65 -10.77 32.23
C ILE A 33 -54.86 -11.12 33.70
N PRO A 34 -56.09 -11.60 34.09
CA PRO A 34 -56.43 -11.87 35.49
C PRO A 34 -55.49 -12.91 36.13
N ALA A 35 -55.13 -13.96 35.38
CA ALA A 35 -54.27 -15.03 35.86
C ALA A 35 -52.86 -14.59 36.26
N LYS A 36 -52.37 -13.49 35.71
CA LYS A 36 -51.02 -12.96 35.96
C LYS A 36 -51.03 -11.59 36.66
N LYS A 37 -52.21 -11.06 36.95
CA LYS A 37 -52.44 -9.77 37.63
C LYS A 37 -51.69 -8.57 37.02
N TYR A 38 -51.48 -8.55 35.66
CA TYR A 38 -50.85 -7.43 34.97
C TYR A 38 -51.56 -7.14 33.63
N ASN A 39 -51.33 -5.91 33.12
CA ASN A 39 -51.78 -5.51 31.81
C ASN A 39 -50.75 -5.89 30.75
N LYS A 40 -51.16 -6.66 29.73
CA LYS A 40 -50.36 -6.93 28.55
C LYS A 40 -50.59 -5.82 27.53
N ASP A 41 -49.56 -4.99 27.31
CA ASP A 41 -49.63 -3.91 26.35
C ASP A 41 -49.13 -4.36 24.98
N VAL A 42 -49.90 -4.05 23.94
CA VAL A 42 -49.40 -3.99 22.57
C VAL A 42 -48.89 -2.57 22.33
N LYS A 43 -47.64 -2.44 22.06
CA LYS A 43 -46.98 -1.13 22.01
C LYS A 43 -46.02 -1.06 20.82
N LYS A 44 -45.86 0.14 20.26
CA LYS A 44 -44.93 0.43 19.16
C LYS A 44 -43.94 1.49 19.60
N CYS A 45 -42.66 1.25 19.30
CA CYS A 45 -41.63 2.25 19.54
C CYS A 45 -41.82 3.42 18.58
N ILE A 46 -41.87 4.63 19.11
CA ILE A 46 -42.08 5.88 18.36
C ILE A 46 -40.84 6.80 18.40
N GLY A 47 -39.81 6.46 19.16
CA GLY A 47 -38.58 7.23 19.19
C GLY A 47 -37.70 6.97 20.42
N LYS A 48 -36.68 7.75 20.58
CA LYS A 48 -35.72 7.73 21.71
C LYS A 48 -35.85 9.03 22.51
N LEU A 49 -35.86 8.95 23.84
CA LEU A 49 -35.84 10.12 24.72
C LEU A 49 -34.53 10.88 24.56
N CYS A 50 -34.57 12.19 24.59
CA CYS A 50 -33.33 13.00 24.58
C CYS A 50 -32.57 12.80 25.89
N ASP A 51 -31.27 12.72 25.81
CA ASP A 51 -30.40 12.46 26.98
C ASP A 51 -30.24 13.76 27.81
N ASP A 52 -30.37 14.93 27.17
CA ASP A 52 -30.26 16.30 27.75
C ASP A 52 -31.59 16.89 28.26
N ASP A 53 -32.73 16.44 27.72
CA ASP A 53 -34.06 16.90 28.13
C ASP A 53 -35.08 15.77 28.11
N SER A 54 -35.59 15.41 29.29
CA SER A 54 -36.56 14.32 29.43
C SER A 54 -37.98 14.63 28.92
N THR A 55 -38.25 15.89 28.57
CA THR A 55 -39.52 16.31 27.95
C THR A 55 -39.51 16.18 26.44
N LEU A 56 -38.32 16.05 25.83
CA LEU A 56 -38.10 15.94 24.39
C LEU A 56 -37.70 14.52 23.98
N MET A 57 -38.00 14.16 22.74
CA MET A 57 -37.63 12.88 22.15
C MET A 57 -37.22 13.03 20.67
N TRP A 58 -36.41 12.10 20.21
CA TRP A 58 -36.08 11.90 18.81
C TRP A 58 -37.11 10.94 18.20
N PRO A 59 -38.02 11.39 17.32
CA PRO A 59 -39.02 10.53 16.70
C PRO A 59 -38.38 9.55 15.72
N ASN A 60 -39.04 8.43 15.48
CA ASN A 60 -38.76 7.51 14.40
C ASN A 60 -39.91 7.52 13.37
N GLU A 61 -39.78 6.70 12.33
CA GLU A 61 -40.80 6.58 11.24
C GLU A 61 -42.23 6.26 11.75
N ASN A 62 -42.35 5.57 12.91
CA ASN A 62 -43.66 5.27 13.46
C ASN A 62 -44.31 6.43 14.19
N PHE A 63 -43.54 7.53 14.48
CA PHE A 63 -44.12 8.65 15.24
C PHE A 63 -45.22 9.34 14.47
N GLU A 64 -45.02 9.58 13.17
CA GLU A 64 -46.00 10.26 12.31
C GLU A 64 -47.28 9.45 12.13
N LEU A 65 -47.20 8.10 12.21
CA LEU A 65 -48.39 7.20 12.15
C LEU A 65 -49.34 7.40 13.32
N TYR A 66 -48.84 7.70 14.52
CA TYR A 66 -49.65 7.82 15.73
C TYR A 66 -49.88 9.26 16.17
N TYR A 67 -49.08 10.18 15.69
CA TYR A 67 -49.10 11.60 16.04
C TYR A 67 -48.90 12.47 14.78
N PRO A 68 -49.82 12.39 13.79
CA PRO A 68 -49.71 13.09 12.56
C PRO A 68 -49.72 14.61 12.75
N GLY A 69 -48.91 15.35 12.01
CA GLY A 69 -48.87 16.80 11.99
C GLY A 69 -48.19 17.45 13.21
N ILE A 70 -47.61 16.70 14.14
CA ILE A 70 -46.81 17.25 15.22
C ILE A 70 -45.39 17.60 14.73
N ILE A 71 -44.90 16.95 13.70
CA ILE A 71 -43.65 17.27 13.03
C ILE A 71 -43.85 18.45 12.08
N THR A 72 -44.63 19.46 12.48
CA THR A 72 -44.78 20.69 11.71
C THR A 72 -43.82 21.74 12.20
N THR A 73 -43.21 22.43 11.27
CA THR A 73 -42.56 23.77 11.14
C THR A 73 -42.03 24.51 12.39
N THR A 74 -42.22 24.03 13.59
CA THR A 74 -41.65 24.54 14.83
C THR A 74 -40.67 23.57 15.52
N ALA A 75 -40.38 22.44 14.89
CA ALA A 75 -39.20 21.68 15.28
C ALA A 75 -37.99 22.57 15.00
N ILE A 76 -37.31 22.98 16.07
CA ILE A 76 -35.93 23.46 15.95
C ILE A 76 -35.21 22.31 15.25
N LEU A 77 -35.07 22.42 13.92
CA LEU A 77 -34.15 21.56 13.21
C LEU A 77 -32.82 21.73 13.96
N PRO A 78 -32.26 20.66 14.57
CA PRO A 78 -30.89 20.78 14.98
C PRO A 78 -30.19 21.26 13.73
N GLU A 79 -29.52 22.40 13.81
CA GLU A 79 -28.66 22.84 12.73
C GLU A 79 -27.86 21.62 12.30
N LEU A 80 -28.00 21.24 11.03
CA LEU A 80 -27.09 20.26 10.45
C LEU A 80 -25.70 20.65 10.95
N PRO A 81 -24.90 19.72 11.48
CA PRO A 81 -23.59 20.10 11.96
C PRO A 81 -22.90 20.82 10.81
N ALA A 82 -22.87 22.14 10.93
CA ALA A 82 -22.49 23.04 9.88
C ALA A 82 -21.08 22.68 9.45
N LEU A 83 -20.81 22.71 8.16
CA LEU A 83 -19.45 22.76 7.65
C LEU A 83 -18.71 23.89 8.40
N SER A 84 -17.44 23.71 8.65
CA SER A 84 -16.60 24.73 9.26
C SER A 84 -16.74 26.05 8.51
N ASP A 85 -16.68 27.18 9.21
CA ASP A 85 -16.64 28.49 8.56
C ASP A 85 -15.41 28.66 7.65
N THR A 86 -14.38 27.88 7.87
CA THR A 86 -13.20 27.81 7.02
C THR A 86 -13.02 26.40 6.50
N LEU A 87 -12.96 26.24 5.18
CA LEU A 87 -12.73 24.96 4.51
C LEU A 87 -11.41 24.99 3.73
N ARG A 88 -10.70 23.88 3.71
CA ARG A 88 -9.52 23.65 2.89
C ARG A 88 -9.97 23.25 1.49
N VAL A 89 -9.43 23.92 0.46
CA VAL A 89 -9.86 23.75 -0.92
C VAL A 89 -8.72 23.41 -1.87
N GLY A 90 -7.47 23.63 -1.48
CA GLY A 90 -6.34 23.51 -2.40
C GLY A 90 -6.08 22.10 -2.88
N THR A 91 -6.00 21.12 -1.95
CA THR A 91 -5.75 19.71 -2.31
C THR A 91 -6.93 19.14 -3.10
N TYR A 92 -8.17 19.47 -2.71
CA TYR A 92 -9.37 19.11 -3.46
C TYR A 92 -9.29 19.58 -4.92
N THR A 93 -9.00 20.87 -5.15
CA THR A 93 -8.92 21.45 -6.49
C THR A 93 -7.86 20.77 -7.35
N VAL A 94 -6.68 20.52 -6.77
CA VAL A 94 -5.56 19.89 -7.49
C VAL A 94 -5.86 18.42 -7.80
N LEU A 95 -6.37 17.64 -6.86
CA LEU A 95 -6.67 16.23 -7.10
C LEU A 95 -7.83 16.05 -8.08
N LYS A 96 -8.85 16.91 -8.02
CA LYS A 96 -9.94 16.95 -9.00
C LYS A 96 -9.43 17.24 -10.41
N HIS A 97 -8.51 18.20 -10.54
CA HIS A 97 -7.86 18.50 -11.80
C HIS A 97 -7.07 17.30 -12.33
N ILE A 98 -6.28 16.63 -11.48
CA ILE A 98 -5.54 15.42 -11.83
C ILE A 98 -6.50 14.31 -12.28
N ALA A 99 -7.54 14.00 -11.50
CA ALA A 99 -8.51 12.97 -11.82
C ALA A 99 -9.19 13.21 -13.18
N LYS A 100 -9.48 14.49 -13.50
CA LYS A 100 -10.04 14.88 -14.79
C LYS A 100 -9.03 14.73 -15.93
N GLN A 101 -7.77 15.14 -15.74
CA GLN A 101 -6.71 15.01 -16.74
C GLN A 101 -6.41 13.55 -17.09
N GLU A 102 -6.37 12.68 -16.08
CA GLU A 102 -6.14 11.24 -16.24
C GLU A 102 -7.39 10.49 -16.77
N GLY A 103 -8.53 11.18 -16.94
CA GLY A 103 -9.78 10.56 -17.38
C GLY A 103 -10.51 9.76 -16.29
N LEU A 104 -9.94 9.69 -15.07
CA LEU A 104 -10.44 8.88 -13.96
C LEU A 104 -11.86 9.31 -13.54
N THR A 105 -12.17 10.62 -13.54
CA THR A 105 -13.52 11.14 -13.23
C THR A 105 -14.58 10.52 -14.12
N LYS A 106 -14.38 10.53 -15.45
CA LYS A 106 -15.33 9.97 -16.41
C LYS A 106 -15.50 8.46 -16.24
N ILE A 107 -14.42 7.75 -15.95
CA ILE A 107 -14.46 6.30 -15.76
C ILE A 107 -15.27 5.97 -14.49
N LEU A 108 -15.04 6.69 -13.39
CA LEU A 108 -15.80 6.54 -12.14
C LEU A 108 -17.29 6.81 -12.37
N GLU A 109 -17.63 7.89 -13.05
CA GLU A 109 -19.03 8.25 -13.38
C GLU A 109 -19.71 7.20 -14.25
N ASN A 110 -18.99 6.62 -15.22
CA ASN A 110 -19.52 5.60 -16.12
C ASN A 110 -19.82 4.29 -15.38
N VAL A 111 -18.95 3.88 -14.43
CA VAL A 111 -19.09 2.61 -13.73
C VAL A 111 -20.05 2.72 -12.54
N HIS A 112 -19.99 3.81 -11.77
CA HIS A 112 -20.70 3.92 -10.50
C HIS A 112 -21.86 4.93 -10.51
N GLY A 113 -22.02 5.71 -11.60
CA GLY A 113 -22.91 6.88 -11.64
C GLY A 113 -22.33 8.06 -10.87
N VAL A 114 -22.82 9.27 -11.18
CA VAL A 114 -22.27 10.55 -10.69
C VAL A 114 -22.22 10.62 -9.16
N LYS A 115 -23.29 10.18 -8.48
CA LYS A 115 -23.41 10.30 -7.02
C LYS A 115 -22.33 9.48 -6.29
N ASP A 116 -22.19 8.20 -6.63
CA ASP A 116 -21.23 7.33 -5.98
C ASP A 116 -19.80 7.60 -6.46
N ALA A 117 -19.61 8.02 -7.72
CA ALA A 117 -18.31 8.52 -8.21
C ALA A 117 -17.80 9.70 -7.38
N ASN A 118 -18.66 10.67 -7.04
CA ASN A 118 -18.30 11.79 -6.17
C ASN A 118 -17.91 11.35 -4.76
N ARG A 119 -18.66 10.40 -4.18
CA ARG A 119 -18.31 9.82 -2.86
C ARG A 119 -17.00 9.06 -2.88
N LEU A 120 -16.76 8.28 -3.92
CA LEU A 120 -15.49 7.55 -4.10
C LEU A 120 -14.31 8.51 -4.25
N PHE A 121 -14.50 9.59 -5.02
CA PHE A 121 -13.49 10.65 -5.13
C PHE A 121 -13.19 11.29 -3.78
N ASP A 122 -14.19 11.57 -2.97
CA ASP A 122 -14.03 12.15 -1.63
C ASP A 122 -13.26 11.22 -0.69
N VAL A 123 -13.48 9.90 -0.77
CA VAL A 123 -12.69 8.93 0.00
C VAL A 123 -11.25 8.90 -0.49
N MET A 124 -11.00 8.96 -1.79
CA MET A 124 -9.63 9.02 -2.34
C MET A 124 -8.94 10.34 -1.95
N LEU A 125 -9.65 11.47 -1.98
CA LEU A 125 -9.16 12.76 -1.48
C LEU A 125 -8.71 12.65 -0.03
N TYR A 126 -9.52 12.02 0.82
CA TYR A 126 -9.17 11.78 2.23
C TYR A 126 -7.92 10.93 2.37
N LEU A 127 -7.83 9.78 1.70
CA LEU A 127 -6.67 8.87 1.78
C LEU A 127 -5.35 9.59 1.44
N ILE A 128 -5.38 10.44 0.42
CA ILE A 128 -4.19 11.17 -0.04
C ILE A 128 -3.85 12.32 0.90
N THR A 129 -4.85 13.10 1.32
CA THR A 129 -4.67 14.36 2.06
C THR A 129 -4.37 14.11 3.53
N ALA A 130 -5.18 13.27 4.19
CA ALA A 130 -4.98 12.91 5.59
C ALA A 130 -3.78 11.98 5.82
N GLN A 131 -3.26 11.38 4.74
CA GLN A 131 -2.18 10.39 4.80
C GLN A 131 -2.50 9.29 5.82
N SER A 132 -3.76 8.88 5.87
CA SER A 132 -4.29 7.88 6.80
C SER A 132 -5.30 6.97 6.10
N ALA A 133 -5.24 5.69 6.40
CA ALA A 133 -6.20 4.69 5.93
C ALA A 133 -7.35 4.42 6.92
N ALA A 134 -7.37 5.08 8.09
CA ALA A 134 -8.37 4.87 9.14
C ALA A 134 -9.60 5.78 8.94
N PHE A 135 -10.75 5.21 8.62
CA PHE A 135 -11.97 5.99 8.33
C PHE A 135 -12.64 6.62 9.56
N VAL A 136 -12.19 6.32 10.77
CA VAL A 136 -12.68 6.98 11.99
C VAL A 136 -12.44 8.51 11.98
N HIS A 137 -11.45 8.98 11.21
CA HIS A 137 -11.13 10.41 11.06
C HIS A 137 -11.81 11.05 9.83
N TYR A 138 -12.62 10.32 9.08
CA TYR A 138 -13.20 10.80 7.83
C TYR A 138 -14.27 11.90 8.08
N GLU A 139 -15.15 11.72 9.06
CA GLU A 139 -16.19 12.72 9.35
C GLU A 139 -15.59 14.09 9.77
N PRO A 140 -14.61 14.18 10.69
CA PRO A 140 -13.92 15.45 10.98
C PRO A 140 -13.24 16.06 9.76
N PHE A 141 -12.70 15.23 8.87
CA PHE A 141 -12.08 15.69 7.63
C PHE A 141 -13.11 16.35 6.70
N MET A 142 -14.25 15.71 6.45
CA MET A 142 -15.32 16.26 5.61
C MET A 142 -15.82 17.62 6.09
N ARG A 143 -15.89 17.83 7.42
CA ARG A 143 -16.36 19.10 8.01
C ARG A 143 -15.40 20.26 7.79
N SER A 144 -14.14 19.98 7.48
CA SER A 144 -13.06 20.97 7.36
C SER A 144 -12.53 21.11 5.92
N HIS A 145 -13.07 20.35 4.97
CA HIS A 145 -12.61 20.35 3.59
C HIS A 145 -13.76 20.53 2.60
N VAL A 146 -13.47 21.09 1.43
CA VAL A 146 -14.38 21.06 0.31
C VAL A 146 -14.44 19.63 -0.23
N MET A 147 -15.66 19.10 -0.37
CA MET A 147 -15.93 17.75 -0.83
C MET A 147 -16.75 17.77 -2.13
N GLU A 148 -16.53 16.82 -3.03
CA GLU A 148 -17.22 16.74 -4.32
C GLU A 148 -18.70 16.35 -4.15
N SER A 149 -19.00 15.41 -3.23
CA SER A 149 -20.37 14.95 -2.96
C SER A 149 -21.22 15.95 -2.19
N CYS A 150 -20.59 16.89 -1.46
CA CYS A 150 -21.26 17.80 -0.51
C CYS A 150 -22.09 17.07 0.57
N GLU A 151 -21.85 15.77 0.79
CA GLU A 151 -22.57 14.93 1.76
C GLU A 151 -21.65 14.59 2.94
N ILE A 152 -22.18 14.61 4.15
CA ILE A 152 -21.48 14.09 5.34
C ILE A 152 -21.92 12.64 5.53
N ILE A 153 -21.01 11.70 5.28
CA ILE A 153 -21.25 10.26 5.42
C ILE A 153 -20.44 9.68 6.58
N SER A 154 -20.98 8.66 7.24
CA SER A 154 -20.31 7.97 8.34
C SER A 154 -19.34 6.89 7.82
N ASP A 155 -18.44 6.44 8.68
CA ASP A 155 -17.58 5.27 8.46
C ASP A 155 -18.36 4.00 8.08
N VAL A 156 -19.55 3.81 8.68
CA VAL A 156 -20.47 2.72 8.33
C VAL A 156 -20.95 2.86 6.88
N THR A 157 -21.25 4.09 6.44
CA THR A 157 -21.65 4.36 5.04
C THR A 157 -20.51 4.11 4.09
N ILE A 158 -19.28 4.47 4.47
CA ILE A 158 -18.08 4.15 3.67
C ILE A 158 -17.90 2.64 3.55
N SER A 159 -18.03 1.90 4.65
CA SER A 159 -17.93 0.43 4.63
C SER A 159 -18.96 -0.19 3.70
N LYS A 160 -20.18 0.38 3.64
CA LYS A 160 -21.24 -0.03 2.72
C LYS A 160 -20.88 0.29 1.27
N LEU A 161 -20.36 1.49 1.02
CA LEU A 161 -19.88 1.92 -0.29
C LEU A 161 -18.79 0.98 -0.82
N LEU A 162 -17.84 0.59 0.03
CA LEU A 162 -16.78 -0.36 -0.34
C LEU A 162 -17.30 -1.74 -0.72
N LYS A 163 -18.35 -2.23 -0.04
CA LYS A 163 -18.91 -3.56 -0.30
C LYS A 163 -19.86 -3.60 -1.49
N GLU A 164 -20.76 -2.63 -1.57
CA GLU A 164 -21.91 -2.66 -2.48
C GLU A 164 -21.61 -1.93 -3.81
N VAL A 165 -20.87 -0.84 -3.75
CA VAL A 165 -20.58 -0.01 -4.93
C VAL A 165 -19.27 -0.41 -5.60
N VAL A 166 -18.26 -0.77 -4.82
CA VAL A 166 -16.97 -1.25 -5.33
C VAL A 166 -16.98 -2.79 -5.42
N SER A 167 -18.00 -3.35 -6.09
CA SER A 167 -18.10 -4.79 -6.35
C SER A 167 -16.98 -5.28 -7.28
N GLU A 168 -16.80 -6.60 -7.34
CA GLU A 168 -15.81 -7.22 -8.22
C GLU A 168 -16.01 -6.83 -9.69
N ASP A 169 -17.24 -6.91 -10.19
CA ASP A 169 -17.58 -6.53 -11.56
C ASP A 169 -17.24 -5.06 -11.85
N ASN A 170 -17.55 -4.16 -10.91
CA ASN A 170 -17.24 -2.75 -11.04
C ASN A 170 -15.74 -2.47 -11.00
N ARG A 171 -14.98 -3.18 -10.17
CA ARG A 171 -13.50 -3.08 -10.14
C ARG A 171 -12.90 -3.52 -11.46
N TYR A 172 -13.35 -4.65 -11.99
CA TYR A 172 -12.90 -5.15 -13.28
C TYR A 172 -13.21 -4.17 -14.42
N GLU A 173 -14.43 -3.64 -14.49
CA GLU A 173 -14.83 -2.68 -15.51
C GLU A 173 -14.04 -1.36 -15.41
N MET A 174 -13.76 -0.90 -14.18
CA MET A 174 -12.88 0.25 -13.94
C MET A 174 -11.48 0.03 -14.53
N LEU A 175 -10.85 -1.12 -14.23
CA LEU A 175 -9.52 -1.45 -14.71
C LEU A 175 -9.51 -1.62 -16.24
N ARG A 176 -10.55 -2.23 -16.79
CA ARG A 176 -10.72 -2.39 -18.25
C ARG A 176 -10.79 -1.03 -18.96
N LEU A 177 -11.62 -0.11 -18.47
CA LEU A 177 -11.73 1.23 -19.04
C LEU A 177 -10.47 2.07 -18.86
N TRP A 178 -9.82 1.93 -17.70
CA TRP A 178 -8.55 2.58 -17.39
C TRP A 178 -7.46 2.13 -18.36
N ASN A 179 -7.27 0.83 -18.51
CA ASN A 179 -6.26 0.28 -19.41
C ASN A 179 -6.56 0.57 -20.88
N LYS A 180 -7.83 0.54 -21.31
CA LYS A 180 -8.22 0.94 -22.66
C LYS A 180 -7.84 2.39 -22.99
N ALA A 181 -7.89 3.28 -21.99
CA ALA A 181 -7.48 4.68 -22.16
C ALA A 181 -5.94 4.85 -22.25
N HIS A 182 -5.17 3.88 -21.72
CA HIS A 182 -3.70 3.96 -21.62
C HIS A 182 -2.98 2.98 -22.56
N SER A 183 -3.69 2.00 -23.17
CA SER A 183 -3.09 1.10 -24.15
C SER A 183 -2.79 1.85 -25.45
N CYS A 184 -1.57 1.69 -25.94
CA CYS A 184 -1.13 2.25 -27.22
C CYS A 184 -0.38 1.17 -27.99
N ASP A 185 -0.88 0.79 -29.18
CA ASP A 185 -0.26 -0.27 -29.99
C ASP A 185 0.94 0.22 -30.80
N ALA A 186 1.14 1.54 -30.93
CA ALA A 186 2.14 2.12 -31.83
C ALA A 186 3.58 2.05 -31.32
N GLU A 187 3.79 2.00 -30.00
CA GLU A 187 5.13 1.97 -29.38
C GLU A 187 5.27 0.78 -28.43
N LYS A 188 6.48 0.21 -28.37
CA LYS A 188 6.80 -0.82 -27.36
C LYS A 188 6.74 -0.20 -25.96
N ILE A 189 5.93 -0.77 -25.10
CA ILE A 189 5.78 -0.36 -23.70
C ILE A 189 6.42 -1.42 -22.82
N TYR A 190 7.25 -0.99 -21.86
CA TYR A 190 7.73 -1.86 -20.80
C TYR A 190 6.82 -1.73 -19.58
N ILE A 191 6.33 -2.86 -19.09
CA ILE A 191 5.48 -2.98 -17.91
C ILE A 191 6.27 -3.68 -16.81
N GLY A 192 6.47 -2.98 -15.71
CA GLY A 192 7.03 -3.57 -14.52
C GLY A 192 5.97 -4.35 -13.75
N TYR A 193 6.34 -5.50 -13.23
CA TYR A 193 5.54 -6.35 -12.36
C TYR A 193 6.28 -6.58 -11.04
N ASP A 194 5.60 -6.41 -9.92
CA ASP A 194 6.09 -6.75 -8.58
C ASP A 194 4.92 -6.96 -7.62
N SER A 195 5.17 -7.63 -6.50
CA SER A 195 4.20 -7.90 -5.45
C SER A 195 4.65 -7.37 -4.10
N THR A 196 3.69 -7.20 -3.20
CA THR A 196 3.93 -6.88 -1.80
C THR A 196 2.90 -7.56 -0.92
N ASN A 197 3.18 -7.66 0.40
CA ASN A 197 2.29 -8.29 1.36
C ASN A 197 1.65 -7.23 2.27
N PHE A 198 0.41 -7.51 2.72
CA PHE A 198 -0.28 -6.76 3.76
C PHE A 198 -0.74 -7.72 4.86
N PRO A 199 -0.28 -7.55 6.11
CA PRO A 199 -0.82 -8.29 7.23
C PRO A 199 -2.28 -7.92 7.45
N CYS A 200 -3.12 -8.92 7.67
CA CYS A 200 -4.55 -8.76 7.90
C CYS A 200 -4.92 -9.13 9.33
N GLU A 201 -5.90 -8.42 9.87
CA GLU A 201 -6.53 -8.72 11.14
C GLU A 201 -8.01 -9.07 10.86
N GLY A 202 -8.48 -10.18 11.41
CA GLY A 202 -9.86 -10.65 11.21
C GLY A 202 -9.98 -11.91 10.33
N GLU A 203 -11.22 -12.35 10.14
CA GLU A 203 -11.56 -13.54 9.34
C GLU A 203 -11.73 -13.13 7.86
N ILE A 204 -10.61 -13.03 7.14
CA ILE A 204 -10.56 -12.78 5.71
C ILE A 204 -10.06 -14.07 5.06
N SER A 205 -10.81 -14.65 4.13
CA SER A 205 -10.48 -15.96 3.53
C SER A 205 -9.18 -15.92 2.74
N LEU A 206 -8.85 -14.78 2.12
CA LEU A 206 -7.60 -14.53 1.41
C LEU A 206 -6.38 -14.34 2.33
N ALA A 207 -6.61 -14.13 3.64
CA ALA A 207 -5.52 -13.93 4.59
C ALA A 207 -4.93 -15.27 5.04
N GLU A 208 -3.79 -15.63 4.49
CA GLU A 208 -3.10 -16.89 4.75
C GLU A 208 -1.65 -16.66 5.20
N PHE A 209 -1.11 -17.64 5.94
CA PHE A 209 0.32 -17.62 6.28
C PHE A 209 1.14 -18.00 5.05
N GLY A 210 2.13 -17.16 4.72
CA GLY A 210 3.01 -17.35 3.57
C GLY A 210 4.37 -16.69 3.80
N ALA A 211 5.18 -16.61 2.75
CA ALA A 211 6.49 -15.95 2.79
C ALA A 211 6.31 -14.44 2.84
N ALA A 212 6.24 -13.86 4.03
CA ALA A 212 6.13 -12.41 4.21
C ALA A 212 7.47 -11.70 3.99
N LYS A 213 7.41 -10.53 3.37
CA LYS A 213 8.59 -9.64 3.21
C LYS A 213 8.95 -8.91 4.53
N GLU A 214 7.98 -8.70 5.42
CA GLU A 214 8.16 -7.90 6.64
C GLU A 214 7.85 -8.67 7.95
N ASP A 215 6.75 -9.42 8.04
CA ASP A 215 6.32 -10.12 9.26
C ASP A 215 5.62 -11.45 8.95
N ASN A 216 6.26 -12.56 9.31
CA ASN A 216 5.72 -13.92 9.14
C ASN A 216 4.80 -14.37 10.29
N SER A 217 4.57 -13.54 11.30
CA SER A 217 3.79 -13.91 12.50
C SER A 217 2.28 -13.76 12.31
N ARG A 218 1.82 -13.14 11.21
CA ARG A 218 0.41 -12.85 10.92
C ARG A 218 -0.01 -13.39 9.56
N PRO A 219 -1.29 -13.78 9.40
CA PRO A 219 -1.84 -14.05 8.10
C PRO A 219 -1.82 -12.77 7.25
N GLN A 220 -1.62 -12.92 5.95
CA GLN A 220 -1.41 -11.81 5.03
C GLN A 220 -2.11 -12.06 3.71
N ILE A 221 -2.40 -10.99 3.00
CA ILE A 221 -2.77 -11.00 1.59
C ILE A 221 -1.61 -10.49 0.77
N ASN A 222 -1.49 -10.99 -0.44
CA ASN A 222 -0.56 -10.50 -1.43
C ASN A 222 -1.25 -9.49 -2.35
N LEU A 223 -0.52 -8.47 -2.75
CA LEU A 223 -0.94 -7.50 -3.75
C LEU A 223 0.14 -7.42 -4.83
N ALA A 224 -0.19 -7.86 -6.04
CA ALA A 224 0.62 -7.61 -7.22
C ALA A 224 0.16 -6.34 -7.93
N ILE A 225 1.09 -5.62 -8.55
CA ILE A 225 0.79 -4.41 -9.32
C ILE A 225 1.61 -4.40 -10.60
N THR A 226 1.00 -3.93 -11.67
CA THR A 226 1.69 -3.59 -12.92
C THR A 226 1.78 -2.07 -13.08
N VAL A 227 2.93 -1.61 -13.54
CA VAL A 227 3.20 -0.18 -13.75
C VAL A 227 3.86 0.02 -15.10
N SER A 228 3.33 0.93 -15.91
CA SER A 228 3.98 1.40 -17.14
C SER A 228 5.30 2.08 -16.78
N GLN A 229 6.36 1.71 -17.46
CA GLN A 229 7.66 2.34 -17.22
C GLN A 229 7.78 3.72 -17.86
N LYS A 230 7.13 3.96 -18.99
CA LYS A 230 7.21 5.19 -19.77
C LYS A 230 6.83 6.42 -18.93
N ASP A 231 5.75 6.30 -18.17
CA ASP A 231 5.12 7.40 -17.43
C ASP A 231 4.84 7.06 -15.96
N THR A 232 5.32 5.91 -15.50
CA THR A 232 5.11 5.41 -14.13
C THR A 232 3.64 5.22 -13.75
N THR A 233 2.73 5.11 -14.74
CA THR A 233 1.30 4.94 -14.50
C THR A 233 1.00 3.53 -13.99
N PRO A 234 0.33 3.36 -12.84
CA PRO A 234 -0.19 2.08 -12.41
C PRO A 234 -1.28 1.60 -13.37
N LEU A 235 -1.18 0.37 -13.86
CA LEU A 235 -2.08 -0.15 -14.89
C LEU A 235 -3.10 -1.13 -14.33
N ASP A 236 -2.64 -2.09 -13.54
CA ASP A 236 -3.47 -3.17 -13.00
C ASP A 236 -2.97 -3.62 -11.63
N TYR A 237 -3.81 -4.27 -10.87
CA TYR A 237 -3.46 -4.88 -9.60
C TYR A 237 -4.25 -6.18 -9.40
N GLU A 238 -3.71 -7.08 -8.57
CA GLU A 238 -4.38 -8.31 -8.15
C GLU A 238 -4.17 -8.54 -6.66
N VAL A 239 -5.24 -9.00 -6.00
CA VAL A 239 -5.20 -9.43 -4.59
C VAL A 239 -5.34 -10.94 -4.56
N TYR A 240 -4.42 -11.63 -3.91
CA TYR A 240 -4.42 -13.09 -3.84
C TYR A 240 -3.94 -13.61 -2.48
N PRO A 241 -4.23 -14.87 -2.13
CA PRO A 241 -3.86 -15.45 -0.84
C PRO A 241 -2.36 -15.37 -0.54
N GLY A 242 -2.03 -15.12 0.72
CA GLY A 242 -0.64 -14.99 1.18
C GLY A 242 0.22 -16.23 0.98
N SER A 243 -0.39 -17.42 0.87
CA SER A 243 0.31 -18.69 0.62
C SER A 243 0.68 -18.92 -0.84
N ILE A 244 0.03 -18.21 -1.79
CA ILE A 244 0.26 -18.38 -3.22
C ILE A 244 1.57 -17.70 -3.62
N VAL A 245 2.37 -18.42 -4.43
CA VAL A 245 3.63 -17.92 -4.97
C VAL A 245 3.33 -16.91 -6.08
N ASP A 246 4.01 -15.77 -6.07
CA ASP A 246 3.85 -14.63 -7.00
C ASP A 246 3.82 -15.00 -8.50
N MET A 247 4.36 -16.15 -8.86
CA MET A 247 4.47 -16.58 -10.27
C MET A 247 3.15 -17.00 -10.91
N SER A 248 2.31 -17.71 -10.16
CA SER A 248 1.00 -18.13 -10.69
C SER A 248 0.13 -16.92 -11.01
N GLU A 249 0.20 -15.92 -10.16
CA GLU A 249 -0.54 -14.67 -10.34
C GLU A 249 0.06 -13.80 -11.45
N CYS A 250 1.37 -13.84 -11.64
CA CYS A 250 2.02 -13.15 -12.76
C CYS A 250 1.43 -13.59 -14.10
N ALA A 251 1.23 -14.90 -14.30
CA ALA A 251 0.63 -15.44 -15.52
C ALA A 251 -0.78 -14.89 -15.78
N CYS A 252 -1.62 -14.84 -14.75
CA CYS A 252 -2.97 -14.28 -14.84
C CYS A 252 -2.95 -12.78 -15.19
N MET A 253 -2.07 -12.01 -14.56
CA MET A 253 -1.93 -10.58 -14.87
C MET A 253 -1.42 -10.33 -16.29
N LEU A 254 -0.46 -11.12 -16.78
CA LEU A 254 0.03 -11.02 -18.15
C LEU A 254 -1.09 -11.27 -19.16
N GLN A 255 -1.95 -12.28 -18.92
CA GLN A 255 -3.10 -12.54 -19.76
C GLN A 255 -4.09 -11.38 -19.75
N ARG A 256 -4.38 -10.79 -18.58
CA ARG A 256 -5.24 -9.60 -18.48
C ARG A 256 -4.68 -8.40 -19.25
N MET A 257 -3.36 -8.16 -19.22
CA MET A 257 -2.76 -7.11 -20.03
C MET A 257 -3.03 -7.32 -21.52
N TYR A 258 -2.95 -8.57 -21.98
CA TYR A 258 -3.31 -8.92 -23.35
C TYR A 258 -4.80 -8.64 -23.64
N ASP A 259 -5.70 -9.00 -22.72
CA ASP A 259 -7.14 -8.79 -22.86
C ASP A 259 -7.52 -7.30 -22.83
N TYR A 260 -6.75 -6.46 -22.13
CA TYR A 260 -6.92 -4.99 -22.16
C TYR A 260 -6.43 -4.35 -23.46
N GLY A 261 -5.79 -5.09 -24.37
CA GLY A 261 -5.37 -4.60 -25.67
C GLY A 261 -3.87 -4.32 -25.81
N TYR A 262 -3.05 -4.61 -24.80
CA TYR A 262 -1.61 -4.46 -24.91
C TYR A 262 -1.03 -5.55 -25.82
N ARG A 263 -0.39 -5.16 -26.93
CA ARG A 263 0.15 -6.09 -27.95
C ARG A 263 1.67 -6.00 -28.08
N ASN A 264 2.21 -4.79 -28.08
CA ASN A 264 3.65 -4.54 -28.20
C ASN A 264 4.23 -4.26 -26.82
N VAL A 265 4.34 -5.31 -25.97
CA VAL A 265 4.71 -5.18 -24.55
C VAL A 265 5.96 -5.95 -24.23
N GLY A 266 6.84 -5.38 -23.43
CA GLY A 266 7.93 -6.07 -22.73
C GLY A 266 7.69 -6.01 -21.21
N PHE A 267 7.99 -7.09 -20.50
CA PHE A 267 7.81 -7.16 -19.07
C PHE A 267 9.13 -7.04 -18.31
N LEU A 268 9.12 -6.33 -17.20
CA LEU A 268 10.28 -6.16 -16.33
C LEU A 268 10.09 -6.96 -15.05
N PHE A 269 11.01 -7.90 -14.80
CA PHE A 269 10.93 -8.80 -13.65
C PHE A 269 12.14 -8.69 -12.73
N ASP A 270 11.91 -8.92 -11.44
CA ASP A 270 12.98 -9.05 -10.46
C ASP A 270 13.66 -10.43 -10.57
N ARG A 271 14.82 -10.56 -9.94
CA ARG A 271 15.60 -11.80 -9.83
C ARG A 271 14.82 -12.98 -9.23
N GLY A 272 13.77 -12.73 -8.44
CA GLY A 272 12.89 -13.76 -7.91
C GLY A 272 12.18 -14.57 -8.99
N TYR A 273 12.00 -13.98 -10.17
CA TYR A 273 11.35 -14.59 -11.32
C TYR A 273 12.32 -15.35 -12.24
N TYR A 274 13.62 -15.35 -11.95
CA TYR A 274 14.65 -16.03 -12.77
C TYR A 274 14.64 -17.54 -12.54
N THR A 275 13.65 -18.23 -13.11
CA THR A 275 13.47 -19.69 -13.03
C THR A 275 13.09 -20.27 -14.37
N GLU A 276 13.47 -21.53 -14.62
CA GLU A 276 13.19 -22.21 -15.89
C GLU A 276 11.68 -22.24 -16.24
N PRO A 277 10.76 -22.58 -15.32
CA PRO A 277 9.32 -22.55 -15.62
C PRO A 277 8.83 -21.19 -16.13
N ASN A 278 9.37 -20.09 -15.56
CA ASN A 278 8.98 -18.75 -15.94
C ASN A 278 9.48 -18.37 -17.34
N PHE A 279 10.72 -18.73 -17.64
CA PHE A 279 11.23 -18.54 -18.99
C PHE A 279 10.42 -19.30 -20.03
N ASN A 280 10.07 -20.55 -19.76
CA ASN A 280 9.25 -21.37 -20.65
C ASN A 280 7.87 -20.74 -20.84
N TYR A 281 7.21 -20.28 -19.77
CA TYR A 281 5.93 -19.61 -19.85
C TYR A 281 5.97 -18.33 -20.70
N LEU A 282 6.95 -17.45 -20.46
CA LEU A 282 7.12 -16.23 -21.23
C LEU A 282 7.37 -16.50 -22.71
N ASP A 283 8.14 -17.56 -23.00
CA ASP A 283 8.42 -18.01 -24.37
C ASP A 283 7.20 -18.57 -25.07
N ASP A 284 6.40 -19.38 -24.38
CA ASP A 284 5.18 -20.00 -24.93
C ASP A 284 4.12 -18.95 -25.24
N MET A 285 4.03 -17.93 -24.40
CA MET A 285 3.15 -16.79 -24.59
C MET A 285 3.71 -15.71 -25.53
N HIS A 286 4.93 -15.88 -26.03
CA HIS A 286 5.62 -14.93 -26.92
C HIS A 286 5.76 -13.53 -26.32
N PHE A 287 5.91 -13.41 -25.00
CA PHE A 287 6.13 -12.14 -24.32
C PHE A 287 7.60 -11.75 -24.35
N ASP A 288 7.84 -10.48 -24.67
CA ASP A 288 9.16 -9.89 -24.49
C ASP A 288 9.41 -9.61 -23.00
N PHE A 289 10.64 -9.76 -22.57
CA PHE A 289 11.01 -9.52 -21.18
C PHE A 289 12.42 -9.00 -21.00
N ILE A 290 12.63 -8.32 -19.89
CA ILE A 290 13.90 -7.94 -19.30
C ILE A 290 13.85 -8.37 -17.82
N MET A 291 14.81 -9.19 -17.39
CA MET A 291 14.79 -9.82 -16.07
C MET A 291 16.18 -9.75 -15.43
N MET A 292 16.25 -9.44 -14.13
CA MET A 292 17.48 -9.55 -13.36
C MET A 292 17.83 -11.03 -13.18
N ALA A 293 19.04 -11.42 -13.55
CA ALA A 293 19.52 -12.77 -13.34
C ALA A 293 19.93 -13.01 -11.87
N GLN A 294 19.85 -14.26 -11.44
CA GLN A 294 20.39 -14.70 -10.15
C GLN A 294 21.91 -14.90 -10.27
N GLU A 295 22.67 -14.04 -9.59
CA GLU A 295 24.15 -13.98 -9.66
C GLU A 295 24.84 -15.26 -9.16
N ASP A 296 24.17 -16.04 -8.31
CA ASP A 296 24.68 -17.26 -7.70
C ASP A 296 24.49 -18.53 -8.55
N THR A 297 23.82 -18.44 -9.69
CA THR A 297 23.72 -19.56 -10.63
C THR A 297 25.07 -19.87 -11.27
N VAL A 298 25.32 -21.16 -11.51
CA VAL A 298 26.58 -21.61 -12.16
C VAL A 298 26.77 -20.93 -13.51
N PHE A 299 25.69 -20.78 -14.28
CA PHE A 299 25.70 -20.14 -15.58
C PHE A 299 26.20 -18.69 -15.53
N ILE A 300 25.63 -17.89 -14.63
CA ILE A 300 26.00 -16.46 -14.48
C ILE A 300 27.42 -16.32 -13.92
N ARG A 301 27.82 -17.15 -12.95
CA ARG A 301 29.19 -17.16 -12.42
C ARG A 301 30.24 -17.46 -13.50
N ASN A 302 29.95 -18.42 -14.40
CA ASN A 302 30.84 -18.71 -15.52
C ASN A 302 30.93 -17.51 -16.48
N LEU A 303 29.82 -16.86 -16.78
CA LEU A 303 29.76 -15.68 -17.63
C LEU A 303 30.55 -14.51 -17.00
N ILE A 304 30.40 -14.28 -15.69
CA ILE A 304 31.20 -13.29 -14.97
C ILE A 304 32.70 -13.62 -15.07
N SER A 305 33.07 -14.88 -14.81
CA SER A 305 34.48 -15.30 -14.90
C SER A 305 35.10 -15.10 -16.29
N GLU A 306 34.30 -15.33 -17.34
CA GLU A 306 34.73 -15.13 -18.74
C GLU A 306 34.97 -13.64 -19.08
N LEU A 307 34.12 -12.74 -18.59
CA LEU A 307 34.06 -11.36 -19.05
C LEU A 307 34.56 -10.32 -18.03
N ALA A 308 34.87 -10.74 -16.81
CA ALA A 308 35.21 -9.83 -15.71
C ALA A 308 36.41 -8.94 -16.01
N GLU A 309 37.48 -9.50 -16.59
CA GLU A 309 38.69 -8.75 -16.90
C GLU A 309 38.43 -7.69 -17.98
N LYS A 310 37.65 -8.06 -19.00
CA LYS A 310 37.26 -7.13 -20.06
C LYS A 310 36.40 -5.98 -19.52
N LEU A 311 35.40 -6.26 -18.69
CA LEU A 311 34.51 -5.26 -18.11
C LEU A 311 35.21 -4.29 -17.14
N LYS A 312 36.26 -4.75 -16.46
CA LYS A 312 37.04 -3.91 -15.54
C LYS A 312 38.05 -3.02 -16.24
N ASN A 313 38.58 -3.45 -17.38
CA ASN A 313 39.77 -2.80 -18.01
C ASN A 313 39.46 -2.08 -19.32
N ASP A 314 38.36 -2.44 -20.02
CA ASP A 314 38.01 -1.82 -21.30
C ASP A 314 37.11 -0.58 -21.07
N THR A 315 37.69 0.58 -21.14
CA THR A 315 37.00 1.87 -20.95
C THR A 315 35.96 2.17 -22.04
N SER A 316 36.02 1.50 -23.20
CA SER A 316 34.99 1.67 -24.25
C SER A 316 33.64 1.09 -23.86
N LEU A 317 33.59 0.20 -22.88
CA LEU A 317 32.38 -0.39 -22.33
C LEU A 317 31.70 0.45 -21.25
N PHE A 318 32.27 1.61 -20.91
CA PHE A 318 31.75 2.45 -19.82
C PHE A 318 30.51 3.23 -20.26
N ILE A 319 29.42 3.07 -19.54
CA ILE A 319 28.13 3.73 -19.74
C ILE A 319 28.06 4.96 -18.83
N VAL A 320 28.41 6.12 -19.37
CA VAL A 320 28.59 7.39 -18.63
C VAL A 320 27.37 7.77 -17.79
N ASN A 321 26.16 7.63 -18.34
CA ASN A 321 24.92 8.02 -17.66
C ASN A 321 24.58 7.16 -16.44
N HIS A 322 25.24 6.02 -16.30
CA HIS A 322 24.94 5.02 -15.28
C HIS A 322 26.11 4.67 -14.37
N ASP A 323 27.32 5.20 -14.66
CA ASP A 323 28.56 4.95 -13.93
C ASP A 323 28.89 3.44 -13.80
N VAL A 324 28.64 2.67 -14.86
CA VAL A 324 28.92 1.23 -14.93
C VAL A 324 29.53 0.85 -16.27
N SER A 325 30.33 -0.21 -16.30
CA SER A 325 30.70 -0.86 -17.57
C SER A 325 29.66 -1.93 -17.94
N GLY A 326 29.34 -2.09 -19.22
CA GLY A 326 28.35 -3.07 -19.70
C GLY A 326 28.74 -3.73 -21.00
N ILE A 327 28.40 -5.02 -21.13
CA ILE A 327 28.61 -5.80 -22.35
C ILE A 327 27.41 -6.74 -22.60
N THR A 328 26.99 -6.85 -23.86
CA THR A 328 25.95 -7.78 -24.28
C THR A 328 26.59 -9.03 -24.90
N VAL A 329 26.15 -10.19 -24.49
CA VAL A 329 26.51 -11.47 -25.11
C VAL A 329 25.27 -12.31 -25.34
N LYS A 330 25.24 -13.03 -26.46
CA LYS A 330 24.19 -13.96 -26.82
C LYS A 330 24.58 -15.35 -26.37
N ARG A 331 23.74 -16.01 -25.58
CA ARG A 331 23.95 -17.38 -25.05
C ARG A 331 22.63 -18.14 -25.03
N SER A 332 22.74 -19.46 -25.13
CA SER A 332 21.60 -20.36 -24.96
C SER A 332 21.34 -20.61 -23.47
N LEU A 333 20.07 -20.47 -23.05
CA LEU A 333 19.59 -20.84 -21.73
C LEU A 333 18.20 -21.46 -21.87
N TYR A 334 18.00 -22.64 -21.25
CA TYR A 334 16.73 -23.40 -21.32
C TYR A 334 16.25 -23.63 -22.76
N GLY A 335 17.19 -24.03 -23.66
CA GLY A 335 16.88 -24.37 -25.04
C GLY A 335 16.63 -23.20 -25.99
N LYS A 336 16.66 -21.95 -25.55
CA LYS A 336 16.50 -20.75 -26.38
C LYS A 336 17.68 -19.81 -26.29
N GLU A 337 17.96 -19.10 -27.37
CA GLU A 337 18.96 -18.05 -27.42
C GLU A 337 18.40 -16.78 -26.74
N ARG A 338 19.19 -16.18 -25.86
CA ARG A 338 18.86 -14.98 -25.09
C ARG A 338 20.04 -14.01 -25.06
N PHE A 339 19.76 -12.77 -24.75
CA PHE A 339 20.74 -11.70 -24.65
C PHE A 339 21.04 -11.44 -23.18
N PHE A 340 22.30 -11.64 -22.79
CA PHE A 340 22.80 -11.41 -21.44
C PHE A 340 23.59 -10.13 -21.42
N HIS A 341 23.12 -9.15 -20.67
CA HIS A 341 23.75 -7.86 -20.46
C HIS A 341 24.46 -7.91 -19.10
N LEU A 342 25.78 -8.10 -19.14
CA LEU A 342 26.60 -8.15 -17.94
C LEU A 342 27.17 -6.77 -17.66
N TYR A 343 27.03 -6.31 -16.43
CA TYR A 343 27.49 -5.00 -15.97
C TYR A 343 28.47 -5.14 -14.82
N TYR A 344 29.35 -4.14 -14.70
CA TYR A 344 30.25 -3.98 -13.56
C TYR A 344 30.14 -2.57 -12.99
N ASP A 345 29.87 -2.47 -11.69
CA ASP A 345 29.76 -1.26 -10.89
C ASP A 345 30.90 -1.22 -9.86
N ASP A 346 31.91 -0.40 -10.11
CA ASP A 346 33.10 -0.31 -9.26
C ASP A 346 32.80 0.28 -7.88
N VAL A 347 31.85 1.22 -7.78
CA VAL A 347 31.42 1.80 -6.51
C VAL A 347 30.76 0.73 -5.64
N LYS A 348 29.82 -0.03 -6.21
CA LYS A 348 29.15 -1.16 -5.54
C LYS A 348 30.18 -2.22 -5.13
N ALA A 349 31.12 -2.55 -6.01
CA ALA A 349 32.21 -3.49 -5.71
C ALA A 349 33.04 -3.04 -4.50
N SER A 350 33.46 -1.79 -4.49
CA SER A 350 34.25 -1.20 -3.39
C SER A 350 33.49 -1.18 -2.07
N MET A 351 32.22 -0.81 -2.09
CA MET A 351 31.33 -0.84 -0.90
C MET A 351 31.16 -2.25 -0.34
N SER A 352 30.84 -3.23 -1.21
CA SER A 352 30.65 -4.63 -0.82
C SER A 352 31.95 -5.24 -0.27
N ARG A 353 33.11 -4.91 -0.87
CA ARG A 353 34.43 -5.31 -0.37
C ARG A 353 34.68 -4.80 1.04
N ARG A 354 34.42 -3.52 1.31
CA ARG A 354 34.57 -2.93 2.65
C ARG A 354 33.64 -3.59 3.67
N GLN A 355 32.41 -3.87 3.30
CA GLN A 355 31.44 -4.55 4.18
C GLN A 355 31.91 -5.95 4.53
N LEU A 356 32.40 -6.73 3.56
CA LEU A 356 32.94 -8.06 3.82
C LEU A 356 34.16 -8.02 4.72
N GLN A 357 35.11 -7.12 4.44
CA GLN A 357 36.31 -6.96 5.28
C GLN A 357 35.97 -6.58 6.71
N SER A 358 35.04 -5.66 6.90
CA SER A 358 34.55 -5.28 8.23
C SER A 358 33.88 -6.45 8.95
N ARG A 359 33.01 -7.22 8.24
CA ARG A 359 32.36 -8.43 8.80
C ARG A 359 33.38 -9.48 9.22
N ILE A 360 34.34 -9.80 8.34
CA ILE A 360 35.40 -10.78 8.65
C ILE A 360 36.24 -10.30 9.84
N GLY A 361 36.59 -9.01 9.88
CA GLY A 361 37.30 -8.43 11.03
C GLY A 361 36.53 -8.56 12.34
N THR A 362 35.23 -8.29 12.34
CA THR A 362 34.37 -8.46 13.52
C THR A 362 34.28 -9.92 13.95
N LEU A 363 34.09 -10.85 13.00
CA LEU A 363 34.04 -12.28 13.27
C LEU A 363 35.37 -12.79 13.86
N LYS A 364 36.49 -12.31 13.32
CA LYS A 364 37.85 -12.64 13.85
C LYS A 364 38.00 -12.21 15.30
N VAL A 365 37.68 -10.96 15.64
CA VAL A 365 37.72 -10.45 17.01
C VAL A 365 36.85 -11.28 17.97
N ASN A 366 35.71 -11.77 17.49
CA ASN A 366 34.83 -12.62 18.28
C ASN A 366 35.41 -14.04 18.44
N LEU A 367 35.99 -14.61 17.38
CA LEU A 367 36.67 -15.91 17.45
C LEU A 367 37.88 -15.86 18.40
N ASP A 368 38.68 -14.80 18.38
CA ASP A 368 39.81 -14.60 19.30
C ASP A 368 39.37 -14.69 20.78
N LYS A 369 38.16 -14.23 21.11
CA LYS A 369 37.58 -14.35 22.45
C LYS A 369 37.07 -15.75 22.76
N LEU A 370 36.76 -16.56 21.76
CA LEU A 370 36.22 -17.91 21.92
C LEU A 370 37.34 -18.98 21.93
N VAL A 371 38.52 -18.69 21.40
CA VAL A 371 39.67 -19.60 21.40
C VAL A 371 40.01 -19.97 22.86
N ASN A 372 40.25 -21.26 23.09
CA ASN A 372 40.51 -21.87 24.39
C ASN A 372 39.36 -21.70 25.41
N THR A 373 38.16 -21.39 24.97
CA THR A 373 36.97 -21.35 25.82
C THR A 373 36.02 -22.51 25.54
N ARG A 374 35.27 -22.91 26.58
CA ARG A 374 34.23 -23.93 26.44
C ARG A 374 33.05 -23.42 25.63
N LEU A 375 32.75 -24.08 24.52
CA LEU A 375 31.58 -23.78 23.71
C LEU A 375 30.28 -24.24 24.39
N ARG A 376 29.23 -23.43 24.31
CA ARG A 376 27.90 -23.86 24.76
C ARG A 376 27.40 -25.02 23.90
N LYS A 377 26.61 -25.95 24.48
CA LYS A 377 26.09 -27.14 23.79
C LYS A 377 25.36 -26.78 22.47
N ASN A 378 24.72 -25.63 22.42
CA ASN A 378 23.96 -25.15 21.25
C ASN A 378 24.61 -23.90 20.59
N ALA A 379 25.95 -23.75 20.69
CA ALA A 379 26.63 -22.64 20.03
C ALA A 379 26.47 -22.75 18.50
N ASN A 380 25.81 -21.77 17.89
CA ASN A 380 25.72 -21.68 16.43
C ASN A 380 27.01 -21.06 15.88
N LEU A 381 27.80 -21.86 15.19
CA LEU A 381 29.06 -21.44 14.59
C LEU A 381 28.97 -21.34 13.05
N SER A 382 27.79 -21.45 12.47
CA SER A 382 27.60 -21.45 11.01
C SER A 382 28.16 -20.20 10.34
N ASP A 383 27.94 -19.02 10.94
CA ASP A 383 28.45 -17.76 10.41
C ASP A 383 29.98 -17.70 10.36
N TYR A 384 30.65 -18.29 11.36
CA TYR A 384 32.11 -18.40 11.39
C TYR A 384 32.60 -19.45 10.39
N ALA A 385 31.97 -20.62 10.36
CA ALA A 385 32.33 -21.72 9.47
C ALA A 385 32.24 -21.35 7.98
N SER A 386 31.45 -20.35 7.62
CA SER A 386 31.37 -19.82 6.25
C SER A 386 32.70 -19.20 5.78
N TRP A 387 33.44 -18.57 6.68
CA TRP A 387 34.65 -17.79 6.36
C TRP A 387 35.94 -18.33 6.98
N PHE A 388 35.81 -19.19 7.98
CA PHE A 388 36.92 -19.75 8.72
C PHE A 388 36.82 -21.28 8.80
N GLU A 389 37.95 -21.96 8.74
CA GLU A 389 38.07 -23.33 9.17
C GLU A 389 38.25 -23.30 10.67
N LEU A 390 37.39 -24.02 11.41
CA LEU A 390 37.36 -24.02 12.88
C LEU A 390 37.98 -25.32 13.38
N GLU A 391 38.98 -25.22 14.25
CA GLU A 391 39.60 -26.36 14.93
C GLU A 391 38.87 -26.53 16.27
N ILE A 392 38.08 -27.61 16.38
CA ILE A 392 37.30 -27.90 17.58
C ILE A 392 37.80 -29.20 18.18
N SER A 393 38.28 -29.16 19.43
CA SER A 393 38.59 -30.35 20.22
C SER A 393 37.40 -30.74 21.09
N GLU A 394 37.17 -32.04 21.21
CA GLU A 394 36.21 -32.62 22.14
C GLU A 394 36.96 -33.26 23.31
N ILE A 395 36.68 -32.78 24.52
CA ILE A 395 37.28 -33.28 25.77
C ILE A 395 36.17 -33.94 26.58
N THR A 396 36.39 -35.17 26.97
CA THR A 396 35.47 -35.90 27.85
C THR A 396 35.84 -35.61 29.30
N GLU A 397 34.97 -34.92 30.04
CA GLU A 397 35.12 -34.70 31.47
C GLU A 397 34.09 -35.52 32.26
N PRO A 398 34.52 -36.21 33.34
CA PRO A 398 33.58 -36.90 34.21
C PRO A 398 32.67 -35.89 34.92
N LYS A 399 31.39 -36.19 34.96
CA LYS A 399 30.36 -35.33 35.56
C LYS A 399 30.65 -35.17 37.08
N LYS A 400 31.04 -33.99 37.53
CA LYS A 400 31.16 -33.67 38.95
C LYS A 400 29.78 -33.71 39.60
N ILE A 401 29.46 -34.80 40.31
CA ILE A 401 28.24 -34.95 41.11
C ILE A 401 28.30 -33.93 42.26
N LYS A 402 27.45 -32.89 42.21
CA LYS A 402 27.19 -32.07 43.39
C LYS A 402 26.50 -32.98 44.42
N LYS A 403 27.18 -33.27 45.53
CA LYS A 403 26.57 -33.94 46.69
C LYS A 403 25.40 -33.08 47.18
N GLN A 404 24.19 -33.44 46.78
CA GLN A 404 22.98 -33.01 47.46
C GLN A 404 22.54 -34.15 48.36
N SER A 405 22.61 -33.89 49.65
CA SER A 405 22.04 -34.77 50.66
C SER A 405 20.54 -34.84 50.48
N CYS A 406 20.01 -36.00 50.09
CA CYS A 406 18.76 -36.57 50.59
C CYS A 406 18.44 -37.88 49.85
N ARG A 407 18.13 -38.87 50.61
CA ARG A 407 17.67 -40.23 50.35
C ARG A 407 16.98 -40.52 49.02
N GLY A 408 17.44 -41.59 48.36
CA GLY A 408 16.60 -42.41 47.46
C GLY A 408 17.21 -42.71 46.11
N THR A 409 17.64 -43.97 45.92
CA THR A 409 17.85 -44.76 44.71
C THR A 409 18.95 -44.31 43.74
N ASN A 410 20.06 -45.01 43.81
CA ASN A 410 21.09 -45.11 42.78
C ASN A 410 20.49 -45.52 41.43
N LYS A 411 20.66 -44.69 40.42
CA LYS A 411 20.84 -45.14 39.05
C LYS A 411 22.23 -44.69 38.63
N ASP A 412 23.13 -45.69 38.59
CA ASP A 412 24.42 -45.57 37.94
C ASP A 412 24.17 -45.25 36.46
N GLY A 413 24.51 -44.07 36.05
CA GLY A 413 24.63 -43.63 34.68
C GLY A 413 25.87 -42.75 34.63
N ASP A 414 27.00 -43.36 34.30
CA ASP A 414 28.25 -42.70 33.94
C ASP A 414 28.04 -41.98 32.60
N ASP A 415 27.36 -40.85 32.64
CA ASP A 415 27.23 -39.98 31.45
C ASP A 415 28.39 -38.96 31.50
N ASP A 416 29.45 -39.27 30.80
CA ASP A 416 30.53 -38.34 30.51
C ASP A 416 30.01 -37.11 29.77
N ILE A 417 30.44 -35.91 30.20
CA ILE A 417 30.07 -34.67 29.53
C ILE A 417 31.12 -34.38 28.46
N ILE A 418 30.69 -34.43 27.21
CA ILE A 418 31.52 -33.98 26.08
C ILE A 418 31.57 -32.46 26.09
N ILE A 419 32.74 -31.90 26.29
CA ILE A 419 33.02 -30.48 26.23
C ILE A 419 33.66 -30.17 24.87
N ARG A 420 33.06 -29.28 24.12
CA ARG A 420 33.62 -28.75 22.87
C ARG A 420 34.40 -27.47 23.17
N MET A 421 35.63 -27.40 22.70
CA MET A 421 36.49 -26.21 22.80
C MET A 421 36.98 -25.81 21.40
N LEU A 422 36.94 -24.53 21.11
CA LEU A 422 37.60 -23.98 19.92
C LEU A 422 39.09 -23.83 20.24
N THR A 423 39.95 -24.57 19.53
CA THR A 423 41.41 -24.57 19.75
C THR A 423 42.14 -23.64 18.78
N GLY A 424 41.54 -23.42 17.58
CA GLY A 424 42.13 -22.57 16.58
C GLY A 424 41.16 -22.29 15.44
N TYR A 425 41.56 -21.41 14.56
CA TYR A 425 40.83 -21.16 13.31
C TYR A 425 41.75 -20.64 12.21
N THR A 426 41.44 -20.95 10.97
CA THR A 426 42.18 -20.47 9.77
C THR A 426 41.22 -19.83 8.79
N LEU A 427 41.64 -18.71 8.21
CA LEU A 427 40.82 -17.95 7.24
C LEU A 427 40.75 -18.70 5.90
N LYS A 428 39.55 -18.91 5.35
CA LYS A 428 39.29 -19.55 4.04
C LYS A 428 39.59 -18.57 2.90
N GLN A 429 40.86 -18.35 2.57
CA GLN A 429 41.31 -17.36 1.60
C GLN A 429 40.68 -17.56 0.22
N GLU A 430 40.56 -18.80 -0.25
CA GLU A 430 39.97 -19.14 -1.55
C GLU A 430 38.48 -18.74 -1.64
N VAL A 431 37.72 -18.95 -0.56
CA VAL A 431 36.30 -18.59 -0.49
C VAL A 431 36.15 -17.08 -0.53
N ILE A 432 36.97 -16.36 0.25
CA ILE A 432 36.97 -14.91 0.30
C ILE A 432 37.35 -14.32 -1.06
N LYS A 433 38.39 -14.84 -1.70
CA LYS A 433 38.81 -14.39 -3.02
C LYS A 433 37.69 -14.55 -4.05
N LYS A 434 37.06 -15.73 -4.13
CA LYS A 434 35.93 -15.97 -5.04
C LYS A 434 34.77 -14.99 -4.79
N GLN A 435 34.48 -14.71 -3.51
CA GLN A 435 33.44 -13.74 -3.17
C GLN A 435 33.81 -12.32 -3.57
N LEU A 436 35.06 -11.89 -3.34
CA LEU A 436 35.56 -10.58 -3.75
C LEU A 436 35.56 -10.39 -5.26
N ASP A 437 35.89 -11.44 -6.01
CA ASP A 437 35.93 -11.44 -7.48
C ASP A 437 34.53 -11.29 -8.10
N SER A 438 33.47 -11.71 -7.41
CA SER A 438 32.08 -11.57 -7.84
C SER A 438 31.45 -10.20 -7.55
N TYR A 439 32.05 -9.39 -6.69
CA TYR A 439 31.45 -8.12 -6.30
C TYR A 439 31.45 -7.07 -7.42
N GLY A 440 30.36 -6.32 -7.48
CA GLY A 440 30.13 -5.26 -8.46
C GLY A 440 29.49 -5.75 -9.76
N PHE A 441 29.48 -7.05 -10.02
CA PHE A 441 28.82 -7.59 -11.20
C PHE A 441 27.34 -7.78 -10.95
N PHE A 442 26.56 -7.56 -11.99
CA PHE A 442 25.16 -7.97 -12.08
C PHE A 442 24.81 -8.23 -13.54
N CYS A 443 23.81 -9.08 -13.77
CA CYS A 443 23.43 -9.51 -15.11
C CYS A 443 21.93 -9.31 -15.32
N ILE A 444 21.56 -8.74 -16.45
CA ILE A 444 20.18 -8.63 -16.92
C ILE A 444 20.04 -9.51 -18.17
N VAL A 445 19.00 -10.34 -18.22
CA VAL A 445 18.68 -11.16 -19.38
C VAL A 445 17.48 -10.58 -20.12
N ALA A 446 17.57 -10.50 -21.43
CA ALA A 446 16.50 -10.00 -22.29
C ALA A 446 16.13 -11.04 -23.37
N SER A 447 14.85 -11.07 -23.76
CA SER A 447 14.34 -11.90 -24.86
C SER A 447 14.76 -11.39 -26.23
N LYS A 448 14.99 -10.10 -26.38
CA LYS A 448 15.35 -9.42 -27.63
C LYS A 448 16.73 -8.78 -27.55
N GLU A 449 17.33 -8.61 -28.71
CA GLU A 449 18.56 -7.85 -28.85
C GLU A 449 18.29 -6.37 -28.67
N GLU A 450 18.85 -5.81 -27.62
CA GLU A 450 18.82 -4.37 -27.32
C GLU A 450 20.20 -3.94 -26.84
N ASP A 451 20.47 -2.65 -26.90
CA ASP A 451 21.70 -2.05 -26.40
C ASP A 451 21.77 -2.11 -24.87
N CYS A 452 22.99 -2.32 -24.33
CA CYS A 452 23.25 -2.38 -22.89
C CYS A 452 22.69 -1.17 -22.11
N CYS A 453 22.85 0.05 -22.65
CA CYS A 453 22.38 1.25 -22.00
C CYS A 453 20.86 1.27 -21.89
N THR A 454 20.17 0.98 -23.00
CA THR A 454 18.71 0.91 -23.09
C THR A 454 18.13 -0.14 -22.14
N VAL A 455 18.73 -1.36 -22.12
CA VAL A 455 18.26 -2.43 -21.21
C VAL A 455 18.45 -2.02 -19.75
N LEU A 456 19.55 -1.38 -19.40
CA LEU A 456 19.80 -0.90 -18.05
C LEU A 456 18.83 0.21 -17.63
N GLU A 457 18.56 1.17 -18.53
CA GLU A 457 17.56 2.23 -18.31
C GLU A 457 16.18 1.65 -18.07
N ASN A 458 15.76 0.74 -18.94
CA ASN A 458 14.48 0.04 -18.82
C ASN A 458 14.38 -0.71 -17.51
N TYR A 459 15.41 -1.47 -17.13
CA TYR A 459 15.40 -2.24 -15.88
C TYR A 459 15.39 -1.33 -14.63
N ARG A 460 16.20 -0.26 -14.62
CA ARG A 460 16.23 0.71 -13.51
C ARG A 460 14.90 1.43 -13.32
N GLY A 461 14.12 1.56 -14.38
CA GLY A 461 12.75 2.07 -14.30
C GLY A 461 11.82 1.23 -13.41
N ARG A 462 12.13 -0.04 -13.15
CA ARG A 462 11.40 -0.90 -12.21
C ARG A 462 11.33 -0.31 -10.78
N ASP A 463 12.32 0.50 -10.38
CA ASP A 463 12.29 1.25 -9.11
C ASP A 463 11.01 2.10 -8.91
N ASN A 464 10.29 2.41 -9.99
CA ASN A 464 9.01 3.12 -9.92
C ASN A 464 7.92 2.31 -9.22
N ILE A 465 7.92 0.97 -9.33
CA ILE A 465 6.97 0.09 -8.64
C ILE A 465 7.25 0.12 -7.14
N GLU A 466 8.52 0.00 -6.75
CA GLU A 466 8.92 0.08 -5.34
C GLU A 466 8.52 1.43 -4.72
N LYS A 467 8.69 2.52 -5.50
CA LYS A 467 8.26 3.86 -5.11
C LYS A 467 6.74 3.96 -5.00
N PHE A 468 6.01 3.29 -5.88
CA PHE A 468 4.55 3.22 -5.81
C PHE A 468 4.10 2.48 -4.55
N PHE A 469 4.64 1.29 -4.24
CA PHE A 469 4.34 0.58 -2.99
C PHE A 469 4.69 1.42 -1.75
N ARG A 470 5.84 2.09 -1.77
CA ARG A 470 6.23 2.99 -0.68
C ARG A 470 5.25 4.15 -0.53
N SER A 471 4.78 4.71 -1.65
CA SER A 471 3.78 5.77 -1.66
C SER A 471 2.46 5.34 -1.02
N ILE A 472 2.04 4.10 -1.25
CA ILE A 472 0.84 3.50 -0.65
C ILE A 472 1.07 3.22 0.83
N LYS A 473 2.07 2.37 1.16
CA LYS A 473 2.30 1.89 2.53
C LYS A 473 2.63 3.01 3.51
N TRP A 474 3.47 3.94 3.11
CA TRP A 474 3.97 5.02 3.98
C TRP A 474 3.32 6.38 3.69
N GLY A 475 2.94 6.61 2.44
CA GLY A 475 2.38 7.89 2.04
C GLY A 475 0.89 8.05 2.30
N MET A 476 0.14 6.94 2.41
CA MET A 476 -1.28 6.90 2.76
C MET A 476 -1.52 6.05 4.03
N ASP A 477 -0.44 5.66 4.72
CA ASP A 477 -0.44 4.79 5.90
C ASP A 477 -1.23 3.48 5.71
N PHE A 478 -1.19 2.94 4.49
CA PHE A 478 -1.86 1.69 4.15
C PHE A 478 -0.92 0.50 4.39
N LYS A 479 -0.64 0.22 5.66
CA LYS A 479 0.17 -0.94 6.09
C LYS A 479 -0.69 -2.16 6.36
N THR A 480 -1.94 -1.93 6.73
CA THR A 480 -2.97 -2.96 6.93
C THR A 480 -4.27 -2.45 6.32
N PRO A 481 -5.15 -3.31 5.79
CA PRO A 481 -6.44 -2.86 5.26
C PRO A 481 -7.34 -2.21 6.32
N ALA A 482 -7.21 -2.56 7.60
CA ALA A 482 -8.01 -2.04 8.72
C ALA A 482 -9.52 -2.08 8.46
N VAL A 483 -10.00 -3.18 7.88
CA VAL A 483 -11.42 -3.53 7.64
C VAL A 483 -11.61 -5.02 7.92
N HIS A 484 -12.85 -5.46 8.19
CA HIS A 484 -13.11 -6.78 8.77
C HIS A 484 -13.84 -7.77 7.83
N SER A 485 -14.09 -7.42 6.58
CA SER A 485 -14.67 -8.35 5.60
C SER A 485 -13.86 -8.32 4.31
N GLU A 486 -13.92 -9.42 3.58
CA GLU A 486 -13.22 -9.62 2.32
C GLU A 486 -13.60 -8.56 1.29
N GLU A 487 -14.88 -8.36 1.03
CA GLU A 487 -15.37 -7.39 0.05
C GLU A 487 -14.96 -5.96 0.40
N ALA A 488 -15.00 -5.60 1.70
CA ALA A 488 -14.54 -4.28 2.13
C ALA A 488 -13.02 -4.13 2.01
N THR A 489 -12.26 -5.22 2.20
CA THR A 489 -10.81 -5.23 2.02
C THR A 489 -10.45 -5.00 0.56
N GLU A 490 -11.04 -5.76 -0.34
CA GLU A 490 -10.82 -5.63 -1.77
C GLU A 490 -11.29 -4.26 -2.29
N GLY A 491 -12.48 -3.79 -1.87
CA GLY A 491 -12.97 -2.46 -2.22
C GLY A 491 -12.04 -1.35 -1.73
N LYS A 492 -11.48 -1.48 -0.54
CA LYS A 492 -10.53 -0.52 0.00
C LYS A 492 -9.19 -0.54 -0.73
N ILE A 493 -8.69 -1.71 -1.10
CA ILE A 493 -7.48 -1.85 -1.92
C ILE A 493 -7.70 -1.22 -3.29
N HIS A 494 -8.88 -1.40 -3.90
CA HIS A 494 -9.22 -0.76 -5.16
C HIS A 494 -9.16 0.77 -5.05
N LEU A 495 -9.80 1.36 -4.05
CA LEU A 495 -9.74 2.81 -3.84
C LEU A 495 -8.33 3.31 -3.54
N MET A 496 -7.56 2.54 -2.79
CA MET A 496 -6.14 2.82 -2.55
C MET A 496 -5.34 2.82 -3.85
N PHE A 497 -5.58 1.86 -4.74
CA PHE A 497 -4.94 1.81 -6.06
C PHE A 497 -5.28 3.07 -6.89
N LEU A 498 -6.56 3.45 -6.96
CA LEU A 498 -7.01 4.65 -7.67
C LEU A 498 -6.45 5.94 -7.03
N ALA A 499 -6.44 6.05 -5.72
CA ALA A 499 -5.78 7.13 -4.99
C ALA A 499 -4.27 7.15 -5.27
N GLY A 500 -3.67 5.97 -5.39
CA GLY A 500 -2.26 5.78 -5.78
C GLY A 500 -1.95 6.36 -7.16
N ILE A 501 -2.85 6.23 -8.14
CA ILE A 501 -2.71 6.86 -9.46
C ILE A 501 -2.58 8.38 -9.32
N MET A 502 -3.50 9.02 -8.62
CA MET A 502 -3.47 10.47 -8.42
C MET A 502 -2.23 10.92 -7.63
N ARG A 503 -1.86 10.17 -6.60
CA ARG A 503 -0.68 10.45 -5.79
C ARG A 503 0.63 10.26 -6.58
N ASN A 504 0.67 9.28 -7.49
CA ASN A 504 1.81 9.10 -8.39
C ASN A 504 1.97 10.30 -9.33
N ARG A 505 0.87 10.91 -9.79
CA ARG A 505 0.92 12.14 -10.57
C ARG A 505 1.53 13.30 -9.76
N LEU A 506 1.15 13.43 -8.49
CA LEU A 506 1.82 14.40 -7.59
C LEU A 506 3.32 14.11 -7.44
N LEU A 507 3.73 12.84 -7.42
CA LEU A 507 5.15 12.47 -7.37
C LEU A 507 5.91 12.89 -8.64
N GLN A 508 5.31 12.70 -9.82
CA GLN A 508 5.89 13.16 -11.10
C GLN A 508 6.06 14.69 -11.12
N ILE A 509 5.03 15.42 -10.67
CA ILE A 509 5.07 16.88 -10.53
C ILE A 509 6.15 17.31 -9.55
N SER A 510 6.24 16.65 -8.39
CA SER A 510 7.30 16.86 -7.41
C SER A 510 8.70 16.74 -8.03
N ARG A 511 8.93 15.70 -8.83
CA ARG A 511 10.20 15.46 -9.53
C ARG A 511 10.50 16.59 -10.51
N ARG A 512 9.52 17.00 -11.34
CA ARG A 512 9.66 18.09 -12.31
C ARG A 512 10.00 19.41 -11.64
N ILE A 513 9.23 19.82 -10.62
CA ILE A 513 9.50 21.05 -9.87
C ILE A 513 10.90 21.06 -9.24
N LYS A 514 11.34 19.92 -8.68
CA LYS A 514 12.69 19.81 -8.09
C LYS A 514 13.82 20.02 -9.11
N VAL A 515 13.63 19.55 -10.33
CA VAL A 515 14.60 19.77 -11.43
C VAL A 515 14.58 21.23 -11.85
N GLU A 516 13.43 21.80 -12.12
CA GLU A 516 13.27 23.18 -12.59
C GLU A 516 13.73 24.22 -11.57
N THR A 517 13.41 24.02 -10.30
CA THR A 517 13.74 24.97 -9.23
C THR A 517 15.11 24.70 -8.58
N LYS A 518 15.78 23.61 -8.93
CA LYS A 518 17.00 23.11 -8.26
C LYS A 518 16.83 22.92 -6.74
N ASN A 519 15.59 22.89 -6.23
CA ASN A 519 15.28 22.79 -4.81
C ASN A 519 14.75 21.38 -4.48
N ARG A 520 15.66 20.50 -4.04
CA ARG A 520 15.35 19.10 -3.75
C ARG A 520 14.54 18.86 -2.46
N ARG A 521 14.56 19.79 -1.50
CA ARG A 521 13.98 19.58 -0.16
C ARG A 521 12.52 20.04 -0.01
N SER A 522 12.12 21.10 -0.69
CA SER A 522 10.86 21.81 -0.42
C SER A 522 9.63 21.25 -1.13
N PHE A 523 9.80 20.40 -2.18
CA PHE A 523 8.69 19.92 -2.99
C PHE A 523 8.57 18.38 -2.97
N THR A 524 8.55 17.79 -1.78
CA THR A 524 8.15 16.39 -1.60
C THR A 524 6.63 16.27 -1.71
N VAL A 525 6.09 15.07 -1.99
CA VAL A 525 4.62 14.89 -2.06
C VAL A 525 3.94 15.34 -0.76
N PRO A 526 4.37 14.95 0.45
CA PRO A 526 3.82 15.52 1.67
C PRO A 526 3.93 17.03 1.73
N GLY A 527 5.09 17.61 1.39
CA GLY A 527 5.28 19.06 1.39
C GLY A 527 4.43 19.80 0.35
N ILE A 528 4.08 19.18 -0.77
CA ILE A 528 3.10 19.72 -1.74
C ILE A 528 1.70 19.70 -1.11
N ILE A 529 1.29 18.59 -0.50
CA ILE A 529 -0.01 18.48 0.19
C ILE A 529 -0.09 19.53 1.29
N ASP A 530 0.92 19.66 2.15
CA ASP A 530 0.95 20.68 3.22
C ASP A 530 0.76 22.10 2.67
N GLN A 531 1.39 22.45 1.53
CA GLN A 531 1.22 23.76 0.91
C GLN A 531 -0.19 23.97 0.34
N LEU A 532 -0.80 22.92 -0.22
CA LEU A 532 -2.14 22.96 -0.76
C LEU A 532 -3.19 23.04 0.35
N GLU A 533 -2.98 22.35 1.46
CA GLU A 533 -3.85 22.40 2.65
C GLU A 533 -3.91 23.80 3.31
N MET A 534 -2.94 24.66 3.06
CA MET A 534 -2.96 26.06 3.47
C MET A 534 -3.86 26.94 2.58
N ILE A 535 -4.37 26.43 1.46
CA ILE A 535 -5.31 27.17 0.61
C ILE A 535 -6.72 26.96 1.15
N GLU A 536 -7.26 27.99 1.76
CA GLU A 536 -8.53 27.97 2.48
C GLU A 536 -9.56 28.93 1.84
N CYS A 537 -10.83 28.57 1.97
CA CYS A 537 -11.95 29.47 1.74
C CYS A 537 -12.73 29.67 3.03
N THR A 538 -13.28 30.86 3.21
CA THR A 538 -14.02 31.28 4.41
C THR A 538 -15.44 31.65 4.02
N ARG A 539 -16.40 31.30 4.89
CA ARG A 539 -17.80 31.62 4.74
C ARG A 539 -18.02 33.14 4.85
N THR A 540 -18.71 33.70 3.89
CA THR A 540 -19.10 35.11 3.87
C THR A 540 -20.42 35.31 4.63
N PRO A 541 -20.77 36.55 4.97
CA PRO A 541 -22.10 36.87 5.57
C PRO A 541 -23.29 36.46 4.71
N GLN A 542 -23.09 36.29 3.39
CA GLN A 542 -24.10 35.83 2.41
C GLN A 542 -24.21 34.32 2.37
N ASN A 543 -23.56 33.59 3.29
CA ASN A 543 -23.52 32.12 3.36
C ASN A 543 -22.89 31.42 2.13
N THR A 544 -22.02 32.14 1.44
CA THR A 544 -21.17 31.60 0.37
C THR A 544 -19.71 31.53 0.84
N TYR A 545 -18.86 30.76 0.17
CA TYR A 545 -17.43 30.70 0.48
C TYR A 545 -16.64 31.55 -0.51
N SER A 546 -15.57 32.18 -0.03
CA SER A 546 -14.61 32.91 -0.85
C SER A 546 -13.19 32.61 -0.37
N ARG A 547 -12.21 32.69 -1.28
CA ARG A 547 -10.81 32.43 -0.93
C ARG A 547 -10.36 33.38 0.19
N ARG A 548 -9.71 32.80 1.20
CA ARG A 548 -9.31 33.52 2.43
C ARG A 548 -8.07 34.39 2.24
N TYR A 549 -7.06 33.86 1.52
CA TYR A 549 -5.75 34.51 1.33
C TYR A 549 -5.29 34.47 -0.11
N ALA A 550 -4.38 35.41 -0.45
CA ALA A 550 -3.64 35.33 -1.71
C ALA A 550 -2.68 34.13 -1.68
N LEU A 551 -2.48 33.52 -2.86
CA LEU A 551 -1.59 32.36 -2.97
C LEU A 551 -0.11 32.77 -2.79
N THR A 552 0.61 31.95 -2.05
CA THR A 552 2.07 32.09 -1.88
C THR A 552 2.82 31.72 -3.16
N ALA A 553 4.09 32.17 -3.29
CA ALA A 553 4.93 31.81 -4.42
C ALA A 553 5.09 30.29 -4.58
N ARG A 554 5.17 29.53 -3.48
CA ARG A 554 5.27 28.05 -3.52
C ARG A 554 3.99 27.41 -4.05
N GLN A 555 2.83 27.88 -3.63
CA GLN A 555 1.54 27.38 -4.13
C GLN A 555 1.38 27.67 -5.62
N LYS A 556 1.78 28.86 -6.08
CA LYS A 556 1.78 29.21 -7.51
C LYS A 556 2.71 28.31 -8.34
N ILE A 557 3.90 27.97 -7.84
CA ILE A 557 4.80 27.01 -8.50
C ILE A 557 4.13 25.66 -8.66
N ILE A 558 3.44 25.15 -7.63
CA ILE A 558 2.73 23.87 -7.67
C ILE A 558 1.60 23.91 -8.69
N LEU A 559 0.76 24.95 -8.66
CA LEU A 559 -0.35 25.10 -9.59
C LEU A 559 0.12 25.25 -11.02
N ASN A 560 1.12 26.10 -11.29
CA ASN A 560 1.69 26.30 -12.62
C ASN A 560 2.27 25.01 -13.21
N ALA A 561 2.88 24.16 -12.35
CA ALA A 561 3.36 22.84 -12.78
C ALA A 561 2.24 21.89 -13.23
N LEU A 562 1.00 22.18 -12.88
CA LEU A 562 -0.22 21.48 -13.33
C LEU A 562 -0.95 22.20 -14.46
N GLY A 563 -0.45 23.33 -14.95
CA GLY A 563 -1.17 24.20 -15.90
C GLY A 563 -2.35 24.94 -15.26
N MET A 564 -2.37 25.09 -13.93
CA MET A 564 -3.41 25.76 -13.16
C MET A 564 -2.96 27.16 -12.74
N SER A 565 -3.92 27.99 -12.35
CA SER A 565 -3.70 29.36 -11.86
C SER A 565 -4.52 29.65 -10.60
N ASP A 566 -4.34 30.84 -10.04
CA ASP A 566 -5.15 31.36 -8.92
C ASP A 566 -6.67 31.25 -9.27
N GLN A 567 -7.02 31.55 -10.53
CA GLN A 567 -8.41 31.50 -11.01
C GLN A 567 -9.00 30.09 -10.95
N SER A 568 -8.16 29.03 -11.07
CA SER A 568 -8.62 27.65 -10.96
C SER A 568 -9.20 27.36 -9.57
N ILE A 569 -8.59 27.91 -8.52
CA ILE A 569 -9.10 27.78 -7.14
C ILE A 569 -10.42 28.54 -6.98
N ASP A 570 -10.50 29.79 -7.48
CA ASP A 570 -11.69 30.62 -7.36
C ASP A 570 -12.88 30.01 -8.13
N ASN A 571 -12.63 29.40 -9.28
CA ASN A 571 -13.65 28.68 -10.05
C ASN A 571 -14.21 27.48 -9.29
N GLU A 572 -13.34 26.68 -8.61
CA GLU A 572 -13.82 25.55 -7.81
C GLU A 572 -14.60 25.99 -6.57
N ILE A 573 -14.22 27.08 -5.93
CA ILE A 573 -15.00 27.65 -4.82
C ILE A 573 -16.37 28.10 -5.33
N THR A 574 -16.44 28.72 -6.50
CA THR A 574 -17.72 29.14 -7.12
C THR A 574 -18.59 27.94 -7.44
N SER A 575 -17.99 26.87 -8.02
CA SER A 575 -18.70 25.61 -8.31
C SER A 575 -19.24 24.96 -7.02
N PHE A 576 -18.45 24.97 -5.95
CA PHE A 576 -18.87 24.45 -4.65
C PHE A 576 -20.08 25.25 -4.08
N ASN A 577 -20.05 26.57 -4.15
CA ASN A 577 -21.16 27.43 -3.73
C ASN A 577 -22.45 27.12 -4.50
N LEU A 578 -22.36 26.87 -5.81
CA LEU A 578 -23.53 26.49 -6.63
C LEU A 578 -24.10 25.13 -6.22
N LYS A 579 -23.23 24.15 -5.93
CA LYS A 579 -23.66 22.83 -5.44
C LYS A 579 -24.35 22.92 -4.09
N MET A 580 -23.81 23.73 -3.18
CA MET A 580 -24.41 23.96 -1.86
C MET A 580 -25.79 24.64 -1.98
N ALA A 581 -25.98 25.55 -2.91
CA ALA A 581 -27.27 26.21 -3.16
C ALA A 581 -28.30 25.25 -3.79
N GLY A 582 -27.88 24.32 -4.68
CA GLY A 582 -28.77 23.33 -5.31
C GLY A 582 -29.15 22.15 -4.40
N ASN A 583 -28.44 21.93 -3.29
CA ASN A 583 -28.80 20.91 -2.31
C ASN A 583 -29.76 21.40 -1.22
N THR A 584 -30.22 22.65 -1.29
CA THR A 584 -31.18 23.26 -0.36
C THR A 584 -32.63 23.19 -0.86
N ASP A 585 -32.87 22.69 -2.07
CA ASP A 585 -34.18 22.34 -2.61
C ASP A 585 -34.39 20.81 -2.51
#